data_743524e333483f2857576cdd6ed078fe
#
_entry.id   743524e333483f2857576cdd6ed078fe
#
_cell.length_a   1.000
_cell.length_b   1.000
_cell.length_c   1.000
_cell.angle_alpha   90.00
_cell.angle_beta   90.00
_cell.angle_gamma   90.00
#
_symmetry.space_group_name_H-M   'P 1'
#
loop_
_entity.id
_entity.type
_entity.pdbx_description
1 polymer ?
#
loop_
_entity_poly.entity_id
_entity_poly.type
_entity_poly.pdbx_seq_one_letter_code
_entity_poly.pdbx_strand_id
1 'polypeptide(L)'
;YDSLSDNEKRNMLASVANLYYNAEMTQNQIAERFFTSRSKISRMLKEARQLGIVEIKILEPWDRNVELEQEFMRRFALKDVRVISVKEANNTMVLQKLGEVAAYYLDNLLNDNMILGISWGNTMYHTVKAVKTSKNIPITVVPIMGAANVRTPERDSLDLSKELAYAYGGMYHYIY
;
A
#
# COMPACT_ATOMS: atom_id res chain seq x y z
N TYR A 1 -20.14 20.41 24.90
CA TYR A 1 -19.93 19.08 24.32
C TYR A 1 -20.08 17.98 25.38
N ASP A 2 -19.44 18.13 26.50
CA ASP A 2 -19.47 17.14 27.58
C ASP A 2 -20.78 17.09 28.38
N SER A 3 -21.66 18.08 28.19
CA SER A 3 -23.02 18.19 28.77
C SER A 3 -24.14 17.76 27.82
N LEU A 4 -23.82 17.34 26.60
CA LEU A 4 -24.81 16.91 25.60
C LEU A 4 -25.27 15.47 25.89
N SER A 5 -26.58 15.23 25.61
CA SER A 5 -27.08 13.84 25.58
C SER A 5 -26.37 13.01 24.49
N ASP A 6 -26.41 11.70 24.62
CA ASP A 6 -25.76 10.78 23.65
C ASP A 6 -26.25 11.00 22.22
N ASN A 7 -27.54 11.32 22.03
CA ASN A 7 -28.11 11.61 20.71
C ASN A 7 -27.59 12.93 20.14
N GLU A 8 -27.50 13.97 20.94
CA GLU A 8 -26.98 15.26 20.51
C GLU A 8 -25.50 15.17 20.19
N LYS A 9 -24.75 14.41 20.98
CA LYS A 9 -23.35 14.14 20.74
C LYS A 9 -23.13 13.40 19.41
N ARG A 10 -23.90 12.34 19.14
CA ARG A 10 -23.84 11.62 17.85
C ARG A 10 -24.19 12.52 16.67
N ASN A 11 -25.21 13.36 16.78
CA ASN A 11 -25.59 14.30 15.73
C ASN A 11 -24.49 15.35 15.47
N MET A 12 -23.85 15.84 16.50
CA MET A 12 -22.76 16.79 16.37
C MET A 12 -21.53 16.12 15.70
N LEU A 13 -21.18 14.89 16.09
CA LEU A 13 -20.11 14.12 15.46
C LEU A 13 -20.39 13.85 13.97
N ALA A 14 -21.65 13.50 13.63
CA ALA A 14 -22.07 13.31 12.25
C ALA A 14 -21.98 14.61 11.44
N SER A 15 -22.38 15.74 12.02
CA SER A 15 -22.28 17.06 11.37
C SER A 15 -20.83 17.45 11.07
N VAL A 16 -19.93 17.29 12.03
CA VAL A 16 -18.49 17.55 11.85
C VAL A 16 -17.89 16.62 10.79
N ALA A 17 -18.24 15.33 10.83
CA ALA A 17 -17.80 14.36 9.85
C ALA A 17 -18.27 14.68 8.43
N ASN A 18 -19.55 15.10 8.29
CA ASN A 18 -20.12 15.48 6.99
C ASN A 18 -19.40 16.70 6.38
N LEU A 19 -19.09 17.70 7.20
CA LEU A 19 -18.34 18.88 6.75
C LEU A 19 -16.90 18.51 6.31
N TYR A 20 -16.28 17.57 7.00
CA TYR A 20 -14.92 17.16 6.68
C TYR A 20 -14.85 16.24 5.46
N TYR A 21 -15.66 15.16 5.42
CA TYR A 21 -15.56 14.13 4.38
C TYR A 21 -16.37 14.41 3.12
N ASN A 22 -17.51 15.08 3.22
CA ASN A 22 -18.37 15.32 2.07
C ASN A 22 -18.28 16.77 1.55
N ALA A 23 -18.12 17.75 2.45
CA ALA A 23 -17.97 19.15 2.07
C ALA A 23 -16.50 19.59 1.95
N GLU A 24 -15.54 18.66 2.13
CA GLU A 24 -14.09 18.86 1.97
C GLU A 24 -13.51 20.05 2.78
N MET A 25 -14.20 20.45 3.83
CA MET A 25 -13.71 21.53 4.70
C MET A 25 -12.50 21.08 5.52
N THR A 26 -11.52 21.95 5.67
CA THR A 26 -10.38 21.70 6.54
C THR A 26 -10.78 21.71 8.02
N GLN A 27 -10.03 21.03 8.87
CA GLN A 27 -10.29 21.03 10.32
C GLN A 27 -10.26 22.45 10.93
N ASN A 28 -9.49 23.37 10.37
CA ASN A 28 -9.45 24.77 10.80
C ASN A 28 -10.77 25.49 10.48
N GLN A 29 -11.27 25.39 9.25
CA GLN A 29 -12.54 25.99 8.83
C GLN A 29 -13.73 25.43 9.65
N ILE A 30 -13.72 24.13 9.95
CA ILE A 30 -14.74 23.51 10.81
C ILE A 30 -14.62 24.05 12.24
N ALA A 31 -13.40 24.19 12.76
CA ALA A 31 -13.16 24.74 14.09
C ALA A 31 -13.68 26.19 14.24
N GLU A 32 -13.45 27.03 13.24
CA GLU A 32 -14.00 28.39 13.18
C GLU A 32 -15.55 28.39 13.18
N ARG A 33 -16.13 27.53 12.35
CA ARG A 33 -17.61 27.43 12.23
C ARG A 33 -18.28 26.95 13.51
N PHE A 34 -17.64 26.10 14.28
CA PHE A 34 -18.14 25.59 15.56
C PHE A 34 -17.61 26.35 16.78
N PHE A 35 -16.91 27.47 16.57
CA PHE A 35 -16.30 28.28 17.63
C PHE A 35 -15.47 27.43 18.61
N THR A 36 -14.60 26.57 18.06
CA THR A 36 -13.80 25.60 18.82
C THR A 36 -12.38 25.50 18.29
N SER A 37 -11.55 24.65 18.89
CA SER A 37 -10.17 24.43 18.45
C SER A 37 -10.08 23.31 17.39
N ARG A 38 -9.06 23.42 16.49
CA ARG A 38 -8.72 22.36 15.52
C ARG A 38 -8.50 21.02 16.21
N SER A 39 -7.84 21.02 17.37
CA SER A 39 -7.55 19.81 18.14
C SER A 39 -8.84 19.12 18.63
N LYS A 40 -9.88 19.88 18.96
CA LYS A 40 -11.20 19.35 19.33
C LYS A 40 -11.88 18.72 18.12
N ILE A 41 -11.85 19.37 16.95
CA ILE A 41 -12.37 18.81 15.70
C ILE A 41 -11.66 17.51 15.35
N SER A 42 -10.33 17.44 15.45
CA SER A 42 -9.56 16.22 15.22
C SER A 42 -9.99 15.06 16.13
N ARG A 43 -10.22 15.34 17.42
CA ARG A 43 -10.73 14.34 18.38
C ARG A 43 -12.15 13.88 18.02
N MET A 44 -13.02 14.79 17.65
CA MET A 44 -14.40 14.49 17.23
C MET A 44 -14.44 13.60 16.00
N LEU A 45 -13.59 13.85 14.99
CA LEU A 45 -13.46 12.99 13.81
C LEU A 45 -12.95 11.59 14.16
N LYS A 46 -12.00 11.49 15.09
CA LYS A 46 -11.54 10.20 15.60
C LYS A 46 -12.65 9.45 16.33
N GLU A 47 -13.40 10.13 17.18
CA GLU A 47 -14.52 9.57 17.93
C GLU A 47 -15.66 9.13 17.00
N ALA A 48 -15.98 9.92 15.96
CA ALA A 48 -16.95 9.54 14.94
C ALA A 48 -16.60 8.23 14.22
N ARG A 49 -15.34 7.98 13.96
CA ARG A 49 -14.85 6.69 13.43
C ARG A 49 -14.97 5.56 14.44
N GLN A 50 -14.57 5.80 15.69
CA GLN A 50 -14.66 4.80 16.75
C GLN A 50 -16.10 4.36 17.06
N LEU A 51 -17.06 5.27 16.95
CA LEU A 51 -18.49 5.00 17.17
C LEU A 51 -19.22 4.50 15.91
N GLY A 52 -18.50 4.24 14.80
CA GLY A 52 -19.11 3.77 13.56
C GLY A 52 -20.02 4.80 12.86
N ILE A 53 -19.96 6.08 13.23
CA ILE A 53 -20.69 7.17 12.55
C ILE A 53 -20.06 7.44 11.18
N VAL A 54 -18.75 7.21 11.07
CA VAL A 54 -17.99 7.28 9.82
C VAL A 54 -17.38 5.92 9.56
N GLU A 55 -17.72 5.35 8.42
CA GLU A 55 -17.06 4.16 7.89
C GLU A 55 -16.20 4.57 6.69
N ILE A 56 -14.89 4.34 6.77
CA ILE A 56 -13.96 4.57 5.66
C ILE A 56 -13.64 3.22 5.06
N LYS A 57 -14.10 2.99 3.85
CA LYS A 57 -13.77 1.80 3.07
C LYS A 57 -12.72 2.15 2.03
N ILE A 58 -11.51 1.65 2.22
CA ILE A 58 -10.45 1.74 1.22
C ILE A 58 -10.68 0.59 0.24
N LEU A 59 -11.03 0.93 -0.99
CA LEU A 59 -11.15 -0.06 -2.07
C LEU A 59 -9.74 -0.34 -2.59
N GLU A 60 -9.11 -1.37 -2.06
CA GLU A 60 -7.89 -1.90 -2.65
C GLU A 60 -8.25 -2.76 -3.88
N PRO A 61 -7.41 -2.77 -4.93
CA PRO A 61 -7.69 -3.55 -6.15
C PRO A 61 -7.63 -5.06 -5.92
N TRP A 62 -7.26 -5.48 -4.72
CA TRP A 62 -7.15 -6.90 -4.33
C TRP A 62 -7.99 -7.22 -3.09
N ASP A 63 -8.54 -8.43 -3.07
CA ASP A 63 -9.20 -8.98 -1.88
C ASP A 63 -8.10 -9.46 -0.90
N ARG A 64 -7.89 -8.72 0.19
CA ARG A 64 -6.86 -8.98 1.21
C ARG A 64 -7.45 -9.67 2.43
N ASN A 65 -6.68 -10.57 3.01
CA ASN A 65 -6.99 -11.15 4.31
C ASN A 65 -6.22 -10.42 5.42
N VAL A 66 -6.80 -9.30 5.88
CA VAL A 66 -6.18 -8.43 6.89
C VAL A 66 -5.97 -9.14 8.23
N GLU A 67 -6.87 -10.05 8.61
CA GLU A 67 -6.76 -10.83 9.86
C GLU A 67 -5.50 -11.71 9.82
N LEU A 68 -5.29 -12.42 8.72
CA LEU A 68 -4.12 -13.26 8.54
C LEU A 68 -2.82 -12.44 8.45
N GLU A 69 -2.86 -11.27 7.83
CA GLU A 69 -1.71 -10.33 7.81
C GLU A 69 -1.30 -9.93 9.23
N GLN A 70 -2.26 -9.56 10.08
CA GLN A 70 -2.01 -9.19 11.47
C GLN A 70 -1.45 -10.36 12.28
N GLU A 71 -1.97 -11.57 12.05
CA GLU A 71 -1.45 -12.79 12.71
C GLU A 71 0.01 -13.06 12.32
N PHE A 72 0.34 -12.97 11.02
CA PHE A 72 1.71 -13.15 10.54
C PHE A 72 2.66 -12.08 11.10
N MET A 73 2.27 -10.81 11.08
CA MET A 73 3.08 -9.74 11.66
C MET A 73 3.37 -9.99 13.14
N ARG A 74 2.35 -10.38 13.92
CA ARG A 74 2.51 -10.68 15.35
C ARG A 74 3.37 -11.90 15.60
N ARG A 75 3.12 -13.01 14.85
CA ARG A 75 3.77 -14.31 15.10
C ARG A 75 5.22 -14.33 14.68
N PHE A 76 5.57 -13.65 13.61
CA PHE A 76 6.90 -13.64 13.02
C PHE A 76 7.64 -12.31 13.17
N ALA A 77 7.09 -11.37 13.95
CA ALA A 77 7.65 -10.03 14.16
C ALA A 77 7.96 -9.29 12.84
N LEU A 78 7.10 -9.46 11.84
CA LEU A 78 7.27 -8.81 10.54
C LEU A 78 6.78 -7.37 10.61
N LYS A 79 7.46 -6.47 9.89
CA LYS A 79 7.06 -5.06 9.83
C LYS A 79 5.80 -4.84 9.01
N ASP A 80 5.66 -5.61 7.95
CA ASP A 80 4.53 -5.56 7.03
C ASP A 80 4.34 -6.90 6.31
N VAL A 81 3.09 -7.21 5.97
CA VAL A 81 2.68 -8.43 5.26
C VAL A 81 1.51 -8.08 4.36
N ARG A 82 1.45 -8.69 3.21
CA ARG A 82 0.29 -8.64 2.32
C ARG A 82 -0.16 -10.05 2.00
N VAL A 83 -1.41 -10.37 2.35
CA VAL A 83 -2.04 -11.66 2.06
C VAL A 83 -3.24 -11.43 1.16
N ILE A 84 -3.19 -11.98 -0.04
CA ILE A 84 -4.30 -11.91 -0.98
C ILE A 84 -5.17 -13.15 -0.91
N SER A 85 -6.47 -12.97 -1.01
CA SER A 85 -7.44 -14.05 -1.17
C SER A 85 -7.67 -14.28 -2.66
N VAL A 86 -7.40 -15.48 -3.13
CA VAL A 86 -7.62 -15.85 -4.53
C VAL A 86 -8.57 -17.03 -4.57
N LYS A 87 -9.82 -16.78 -4.98
CA LYS A 87 -10.84 -17.83 -5.13
C LYS A 87 -10.71 -18.45 -6.53
N GLU A 88 -10.73 -19.76 -6.59
CA GLU A 88 -10.81 -20.55 -7.85
C GLU A 88 -9.79 -20.16 -8.92
N ALA A 89 -8.57 -19.79 -8.53
CA ALA A 89 -7.54 -19.38 -9.47
C ALA A 89 -6.58 -20.53 -9.79
N ASN A 90 -6.18 -20.59 -11.06
CA ASN A 90 -5.04 -21.40 -11.45
C ASN A 90 -3.72 -20.75 -10.98
N ASN A 91 -2.64 -21.50 -10.99
CA ASN A 91 -1.33 -21.03 -10.51
C ASN A 91 -0.85 -19.76 -11.22
N THR A 92 -1.10 -19.61 -12.51
CA THR A 92 -0.72 -18.42 -13.29
C THR A 92 -1.45 -17.18 -12.80
N MET A 93 -2.76 -17.26 -12.56
CA MET A 93 -3.54 -16.14 -12.02
C MET A 93 -3.09 -15.74 -10.60
N VAL A 94 -2.73 -16.72 -9.78
CA VAL A 94 -2.18 -16.45 -8.43
C VAL A 94 -0.88 -15.67 -8.55
N LEU A 95 0.04 -16.12 -9.43
CA LEU A 95 1.32 -15.45 -9.66
C LEU A 95 1.16 -14.04 -10.22
N GLN A 96 0.21 -13.82 -11.14
CA GLN A 96 -0.10 -12.51 -11.67
C GLN A 96 -0.60 -11.56 -10.57
N LYS A 97 -1.57 -11.99 -9.77
CA LYS A 97 -2.10 -11.19 -8.66
C LYS A 97 -1.06 -10.91 -7.58
N LEU A 98 -0.23 -11.89 -7.24
CA LEU A 98 0.91 -11.68 -6.33
C LEU A 98 1.89 -10.67 -6.90
N GLY A 99 2.18 -10.75 -8.20
CA GLY A 99 3.02 -9.78 -8.90
C GLY A 99 2.47 -8.36 -8.83
N GLU A 100 1.17 -8.18 -9.06
CA GLU A 100 0.51 -6.87 -8.96
C GLU A 100 0.60 -6.28 -7.54
N VAL A 101 0.32 -7.08 -6.51
CA VAL A 101 0.42 -6.64 -5.11
C VAL A 101 1.86 -6.29 -4.75
N ALA A 102 2.82 -7.12 -5.17
CA ALA A 102 4.23 -6.89 -4.92
C ALA A 102 4.75 -5.64 -5.64
N ALA A 103 4.35 -5.41 -6.90
CA ALA A 103 4.71 -4.21 -7.65
C ALA A 103 4.16 -2.94 -7.00
N TYR A 104 2.89 -2.97 -6.59
CA TYR A 104 2.27 -1.85 -5.86
C TYR A 104 2.97 -1.57 -4.52
N TYR A 105 3.29 -2.61 -3.77
CA TYR A 105 4.02 -2.49 -2.52
C TYR A 105 5.42 -1.89 -2.74
N LEU A 106 6.13 -2.38 -3.75
CA LEU A 106 7.44 -1.90 -4.14
C LEU A 106 7.41 -0.41 -4.53
N ASP A 107 6.42 0.00 -5.32
CA ASP A 107 6.24 1.38 -5.77
C ASP A 107 6.01 2.38 -4.61
N ASN A 108 5.48 1.90 -3.48
CA ASN A 108 5.31 2.71 -2.27
C ASN A 108 6.51 2.64 -1.30
N LEU A 109 7.38 1.66 -1.46
CA LEU A 109 8.55 1.46 -0.61
C LEU A 109 9.79 2.19 -1.14
N LEU A 110 9.93 2.23 -2.47
CA LEU A 110 11.13 2.75 -3.12
C LEU A 110 11.28 4.26 -2.96
N ASN A 111 12.51 4.66 -2.71
CA ASN A 111 12.97 6.05 -2.67
C ASN A 111 14.26 6.20 -3.47
N ASP A 112 14.61 7.44 -3.80
CA ASP A 112 15.82 7.79 -4.55
C ASP A 112 17.08 7.19 -3.93
N ASN A 113 17.97 6.73 -4.78
CA ASN A 113 19.28 6.15 -4.43
C ASN A 113 19.23 4.85 -3.61
N MET A 114 18.07 4.19 -3.52
CA MET A 114 18.01 2.85 -2.93
C MET A 114 18.71 1.82 -3.83
N ILE A 115 19.32 0.82 -3.17
CA ILE A 115 19.84 -0.38 -3.83
C ILE A 115 18.84 -1.51 -3.60
N LEU A 116 18.32 -2.06 -4.69
CA LEU A 116 17.34 -3.13 -4.67
C LEU A 116 17.96 -4.43 -5.19
N GLY A 117 18.11 -5.41 -4.30
CA GLY A 117 18.51 -6.76 -4.69
C GLY A 117 17.33 -7.59 -5.13
N ILE A 118 17.40 -8.23 -6.30
CA ILE A 118 16.35 -9.14 -6.78
C ILE A 118 16.93 -10.51 -7.15
N SER A 119 16.08 -11.54 -7.04
CA SER A 119 16.40 -12.88 -7.52
C SER A 119 15.67 -13.15 -8.85
N TRP A 120 15.66 -14.40 -9.29
CA TRP A 120 14.95 -14.87 -10.47
C TRP A 120 13.74 -15.73 -10.11
N GLY A 121 12.92 -16.05 -11.10
CA GLY A 121 11.81 -16.99 -10.99
C GLY A 121 10.44 -16.41 -11.36
N ASN A 122 9.44 -17.30 -11.39
CA ASN A 122 8.10 -16.96 -11.88
C ASN A 122 7.44 -15.82 -11.09
N THR A 123 7.54 -15.83 -9.77
CA THR A 123 6.96 -14.78 -8.93
C THR A 123 7.63 -13.44 -9.20
N MET A 124 8.97 -13.42 -9.28
CA MET A 124 9.72 -12.21 -9.59
C MET A 124 9.42 -11.70 -11.00
N TYR A 125 9.33 -12.59 -11.98
CA TYR A 125 8.91 -12.26 -13.34
C TYR A 125 7.55 -11.53 -13.35
N HIS A 126 6.53 -12.10 -12.70
CA HIS A 126 5.21 -11.47 -12.64
C HIS A 126 5.23 -10.14 -11.87
N THR A 127 6.08 -10.01 -10.84
CA THR A 127 6.25 -8.74 -10.11
C THR A 127 6.84 -7.66 -11.02
N VAL A 128 7.93 -7.95 -11.73
CA VAL A 128 8.56 -6.99 -12.63
C VAL A 128 7.62 -6.59 -13.78
N LYS A 129 6.93 -7.56 -14.38
CA LYS A 129 5.93 -7.31 -15.43
C LYS A 129 4.71 -6.51 -14.98
N ALA A 130 4.38 -6.55 -13.70
CA ALA A 130 3.28 -5.80 -13.13
C ALA A 130 3.65 -4.34 -12.78
N VAL A 131 4.93 -3.99 -12.76
CA VAL A 131 5.37 -2.61 -12.52
C VAL A 131 4.89 -1.70 -13.65
N LYS A 132 3.99 -0.76 -13.31
CA LYS A 132 3.43 0.26 -14.23
C LYS A 132 3.52 1.61 -13.54
N THR A 133 4.75 2.05 -13.27
CA THR A 133 4.96 3.32 -12.59
C THR A 133 5.20 4.45 -13.58
N SER A 134 4.71 5.64 -13.23
CA SER A 134 5.11 6.90 -13.87
C SER A 134 6.17 7.64 -13.05
N LYS A 135 6.57 7.06 -11.92
CA LYS A 135 7.59 7.64 -11.03
C LYS A 135 8.97 7.45 -11.66
N ASN A 136 9.76 8.51 -11.62
CA ASN A 136 11.19 8.45 -11.91
C ASN A 136 11.95 8.45 -10.59
N ILE A 137 12.31 7.25 -10.12
CA ILE A 137 13.02 7.04 -8.86
C ILE A 137 14.35 6.39 -9.21
N PRO A 138 15.48 7.11 -9.19
CA PRO A 138 16.78 6.58 -9.61
C PRO A 138 17.33 5.57 -8.60
N ILE A 139 16.82 4.34 -8.69
CA ILE A 139 17.29 3.19 -7.90
C ILE A 139 18.42 2.47 -8.61
N THR A 140 19.21 1.71 -7.86
CA THR A 140 20.17 0.76 -8.40
C THR A 140 19.66 -0.67 -8.18
N VAL A 141 19.45 -1.43 -9.25
CA VAL A 141 18.98 -2.82 -9.16
C VAL A 141 20.16 -3.78 -9.34
N VAL A 142 20.25 -4.76 -8.43
CA VAL A 142 21.35 -5.73 -8.40
C VAL A 142 20.77 -7.15 -8.33
N PRO A 143 21.15 -8.07 -9.23
CA PRO A 143 20.80 -9.47 -9.06
C PRO A 143 21.55 -10.03 -7.85
N ILE A 144 20.85 -10.64 -6.90
CA ILE A 144 21.48 -11.26 -5.72
C ILE A 144 21.98 -12.68 -5.97
N MET A 145 21.69 -13.23 -7.14
CA MET A 145 22.18 -14.52 -7.62
C MET A 145 22.74 -14.32 -9.03
N GLY A 146 23.83 -15.02 -9.34
CA GLY A 146 24.37 -15.05 -10.70
C GLY A 146 23.35 -15.62 -11.70
N ALA A 147 23.65 -15.48 -12.99
CA ALA A 147 22.80 -15.99 -14.06
C ALA A 147 22.54 -17.50 -13.84
N ALA A 148 21.29 -17.84 -13.56
CA ALA A 148 20.87 -19.22 -13.62
C ALA A 148 20.78 -19.56 -15.11
N ASN A 149 21.37 -20.70 -15.53
CA ASN A 149 21.25 -21.18 -16.90
C ASN A 149 19.80 -21.61 -17.18
N VAL A 150 18.91 -20.61 -17.29
CA VAL A 150 17.47 -20.80 -17.41
C VAL A 150 17.11 -20.93 -18.89
N ARG A 151 16.30 -21.93 -19.20
CA ARG A 151 15.77 -22.12 -20.57
C ARG A 151 14.88 -20.97 -21.05
N THR A 152 14.53 -20.05 -20.18
CA THR A 152 13.68 -18.89 -20.44
C THR A 152 14.42 -17.63 -19.95
N PRO A 153 15.19 -16.96 -20.82
CA PRO A 153 16.02 -15.81 -20.45
C PRO A 153 15.23 -14.67 -19.80
N GLU A 154 13.99 -14.43 -20.22
CA GLU A 154 13.12 -13.39 -19.67
C GLU A 154 12.79 -13.57 -18.17
N ARG A 155 13.14 -14.68 -17.58
CA ARG A 155 12.98 -14.99 -16.14
C ARG A 155 14.29 -15.00 -15.38
N ASP A 156 15.39 -14.70 -16.08
CA ASP A 156 16.71 -14.59 -15.49
C ASP A 156 16.81 -13.30 -14.63
N SER A 157 17.57 -13.38 -13.55
CA SER A 157 17.77 -12.25 -12.63
C SER A 157 18.34 -11.01 -13.31
N LEU A 158 19.15 -11.21 -14.35
CA LEU A 158 19.79 -10.13 -15.09
C LEU A 158 18.77 -9.34 -15.91
N ASP A 159 17.97 -10.04 -16.73
CA ASP A 159 16.95 -9.40 -17.56
C ASP A 159 15.89 -8.74 -16.70
N LEU A 160 15.47 -9.38 -15.61
CA LEU A 160 14.55 -8.80 -14.64
C LEU A 160 15.14 -7.57 -13.94
N SER A 161 16.42 -7.57 -13.57
CA SER A 161 17.09 -6.41 -12.98
C SER A 161 17.13 -5.24 -13.94
N LYS A 162 17.46 -5.48 -15.21
CA LYS A 162 17.50 -4.48 -16.26
C LYS A 162 16.12 -3.87 -16.49
N GLU A 163 15.09 -4.70 -16.64
CA GLU A 163 13.72 -4.24 -16.88
C GLU A 163 13.20 -3.40 -15.71
N LEU A 164 13.42 -3.86 -14.48
CA LEU A 164 12.99 -3.15 -13.28
C LEU A 164 13.71 -1.80 -13.11
N ALA A 165 15.02 -1.77 -13.35
CA ALA A 165 15.80 -0.53 -13.32
C ALA A 165 15.26 0.49 -14.32
N TYR A 166 15.01 0.07 -15.56
CA TYR A 166 14.47 0.95 -16.58
C TYR A 166 13.06 1.46 -16.27
N ALA A 167 12.22 0.63 -15.68
CA ALA A 167 10.87 1.03 -15.29
C ALA A 167 10.89 2.21 -14.30
N TYR A 168 11.89 2.31 -13.44
CA TYR A 168 12.05 3.39 -12.47
C TYR A 168 13.04 4.49 -12.90
N GLY A 169 13.64 4.41 -14.09
CA GLY A 169 14.64 5.39 -14.53
C GLY A 169 15.98 5.27 -13.82
N GLY A 170 16.26 4.09 -13.25
CA GLY A 170 17.48 3.79 -12.49
C GLY A 170 18.54 3.03 -13.28
N MET A 171 19.48 2.47 -12.56
CA MET A 171 20.62 1.67 -13.09
C MET A 171 20.56 0.24 -12.58
N TYR A 172 21.24 -0.66 -13.28
CA TYR A 172 21.45 -2.03 -12.84
C TYR A 172 22.92 -2.41 -12.91
N HIS A 173 23.35 -3.29 -12.01
CA HIS A 173 24.71 -3.84 -12.01
C HIS A 173 24.68 -5.33 -12.24
N TYR A 174 25.78 -5.83 -12.84
CA TYR A 174 26.01 -7.26 -13.01
C TYR A 174 26.78 -7.81 -11.82
N ILE A 175 26.45 -9.03 -11.41
CA ILE A 175 27.30 -9.87 -10.58
C ILE A 175 27.76 -11.03 -11.49
N TYR A 176 29.05 -11.12 -11.72
CA TYR A 176 29.68 -12.20 -12.51
C TYR A 176 29.94 -13.42 -11.63
#